data_1915da046b54d72ff73e2980381870b2
#
_entry.id   1915da046b54d72ff73e2980381870b2
#
_cell.length_a   1.000
_cell.length_b   1.000
_cell.length_c   1.000
_cell.angle_alpha   90.00
_cell.angle_beta   90.00
_cell.angle_gamma   90.00
#
_symmetry.space_group_name_H-M   'P 1'
#
loop_
_entity.id
_entity.type
_entity.pdbx_description
1 polymer ?
#
loop_
_entity_poly.entity_id
_entity_poly.type
_entity_poly.pdbx_seq_one_letter_code
_entity_poly.pdbx_strand_id
1 'polypeptide(L)'
;MKQYLLLLFFYLLSVNWAFAQKDAIEGKSYILCINSYTESSPWSSRLISNVTEFVQKDPEITLYVEHLNMLLVENDSILEESKRNIFDKYKDLSPRMLLLLGNSALLLRDEYRKAWGD
;
A
#
# COMPACT_ATOMS: atom_id res chain seq x y z
N MET A 1 -5.56 -1.82 -46.69
CA MET A 1 -4.19 -1.99 -46.15
C MET A 1 -3.77 -0.90 -45.16
N LYS A 2 -3.95 0.37 -45.47
CA LYS A 2 -3.55 1.47 -44.54
C LYS A 2 -4.30 1.41 -43.18
N GLN A 3 -5.55 0.99 -43.14
CA GLN A 3 -6.34 0.89 -41.90
C GLN A 3 -5.84 -0.21 -40.94
N TYR A 4 -5.42 -1.37 -41.48
CA TYR A 4 -4.88 -2.46 -40.66
C TYR A 4 -3.49 -2.15 -40.11
N LEU A 5 -2.69 -1.37 -40.85
CA LEU A 5 -1.39 -0.93 -40.36
C LEU A 5 -1.51 0.02 -39.17
N LEU A 6 -2.53 0.90 -39.17
CA LEU A 6 -2.83 1.83 -38.08
C LEU A 6 -3.31 1.08 -36.80
N LEU A 7 -4.18 0.09 -36.98
CA LEU A 7 -4.65 -0.77 -35.87
C LEU A 7 -3.50 -1.58 -35.25
N LEU A 8 -2.62 -2.13 -36.10
CA LEU A 8 -1.43 -2.87 -35.62
C LEU A 8 -0.50 -1.94 -34.83
N PHE A 9 -0.32 -0.72 -35.28
CA PHE A 9 0.53 0.29 -34.60
C PHE A 9 -0.03 0.66 -33.23
N PHE A 10 -1.36 0.88 -33.11
CA PHE A 10 -2.00 1.15 -31.82
C PHE A 10 -1.92 -0.06 -30.87
N TYR A 11 -2.08 -1.26 -31.37
CA TYR A 11 -1.93 -2.48 -30.59
C TYR A 11 -0.51 -2.63 -30.03
N LEU A 12 0.51 -2.43 -30.86
CA LEU A 12 1.91 -2.48 -30.41
C LEU A 12 2.25 -1.40 -29.38
N LEU A 13 1.68 -0.20 -29.48
CA LEU A 13 1.87 0.87 -28.50
C LEU A 13 1.22 0.51 -27.17
N SER A 14 0.02 -0.08 -27.17
CA SER A 14 -0.69 -0.47 -25.93
C SER A 14 0.03 -1.59 -25.18
N VAL A 15 0.58 -2.56 -25.91
CA VAL A 15 1.37 -3.66 -25.31
C VAL A 15 2.66 -3.13 -24.69
N ASN A 16 3.38 -2.23 -25.37
CA ASN A 16 4.60 -1.64 -24.81
C ASN A 16 4.34 -0.80 -23.54
N TRP A 17 3.21 -0.10 -23.50
CA TRP A 17 2.84 0.66 -22.28
C TRP A 17 2.53 -0.26 -21.09
N ALA A 18 1.83 -1.36 -21.32
CA ALA A 18 1.53 -2.35 -20.27
C ALA A 18 2.80 -2.98 -19.69
N PHE A 19 3.79 -3.30 -20.53
CA PHE A 19 5.10 -3.80 -20.08
C PHE A 19 5.88 -2.75 -19.29
N ALA A 20 5.95 -1.51 -19.77
CA ALA A 20 6.64 -0.42 -19.08
C ALA A 20 6.03 -0.12 -17.69
N GLN A 21 4.71 -0.26 -17.55
CA GLN A 21 4.03 -0.07 -16.27
C GLN A 21 4.32 -1.21 -15.29
N LYS A 22 4.44 -2.44 -15.78
CA LYS A 22 4.83 -3.59 -14.96
C LYS A 22 6.26 -3.48 -14.44
N ASP A 23 7.20 -3.12 -15.31
CA ASP A 23 8.61 -2.92 -14.93
C ASP A 23 8.80 -1.76 -13.94
N ALA A 24 7.98 -0.71 -14.03
CA ALA A 24 7.99 0.39 -13.08
C ALA A 24 7.50 -0.01 -11.68
N ILE A 25 6.67 -1.06 -11.57
CA ILE A 25 6.20 -1.61 -10.30
C ILE A 25 7.20 -2.63 -9.74
N GLU A 26 7.82 -3.45 -10.58
CA GLU A 26 8.75 -4.52 -10.16
C GLU A 26 10.06 -4.00 -9.54
N GLY A 27 10.46 -2.75 -9.80
CA GLY A 27 11.67 -2.16 -9.24
C GLY A 27 11.50 -1.44 -7.91
N LYS A 28 10.26 -1.21 -7.42
CA LYS A 28 10.00 -0.43 -6.21
C LYS A 28 9.74 -1.29 -4.99
N SER A 29 10.31 -0.86 -3.86
CA SER A 29 9.99 -1.44 -2.54
C SER A 29 8.84 -0.68 -1.91
N TYR A 30 7.87 -1.40 -1.32
CA TYR A 30 6.71 -0.81 -0.67
C TYR A 30 6.79 -1.00 0.84
N ILE A 31 6.52 0.08 1.57
CA ILE A 31 6.32 0.06 3.01
C ILE A 31 4.84 0.38 3.25
N LEU A 32 4.15 -0.46 4.00
CA LEU A 32 2.79 -0.22 4.44
C LEU A 32 2.78 0.13 5.92
N CYS A 33 2.34 1.35 6.23
CA CYS A 33 2.11 1.81 7.58
C CYS A 33 0.61 1.71 7.91
N ILE A 34 0.26 0.96 8.94
CA ILE A 34 -1.11 0.84 9.43
C ILE A 34 -1.17 1.53 10.79
N ASN A 35 -1.90 2.64 10.83
CA ASN A 35 -2.07 3.46 12.01
C ASN A 35 -3.42 3.20 12.66
N SER A 36 -3.43 2.81 13.93
CA SER A 36 -4.66 2.60 14.70
C SER A 36 -5.47 3.87 14.91
N TYR A 37 -4.82 5.02 14.86
CA TYR A 37 -5.40 6.33 15.18
C TYR A 37 -5.91 7.07 13.94
N THR A 38 -6.49 8.25 14.19
CA THR A 38 -6.85 9.17 13.10
C THR A 38 -5.62 9.86 12.52
N GLU A 39 -5.72 10.35 11.29
CA GLU A 39 -4.67 11.13 10.64
C GLU A 39 -4.27 12.37 11.47
N SER A 40 -5.23 12.97 12.17
CA SER A 40 -5.02 14.16 13.01
C SER A 40 -4.42 13.88 14.40
N SER A 41 -4.20 12.62 14.76
CA SER A 41 -3.59 12.27 16.05
C SER A 41 -2.15 12.82 16.16
N PRO A 42 -1.84 13.73 17.10
CA PRO A 42 -0.53 14.41 17.13
C PRO A 42 0.65 13.47 17.29
N TRP A 43 0.46 12.38 18.04
CA TRP A 43 1.51 11.39 18.26
C TRP A 43 1.84 10.60 17.00
N SER A 44 0.84 10.01 16.36
CA SER A 44 1.07 9.18 15.19
C SER A 44 1.40 10.02 13.95
N SER A 45 0.80 11.20 13.81
CA SER A 45 1.11 12.09 12.68
C SER A 45 2.57 12.56 12.67
N ARG A 46 3.15 12.84 13.83
CA ARG A 46 4.57 13.18 13.94
C ARG A 46 5.47 12.02 13.54
N LEU A 47 5.14 10.81 14.01
CA LEU A 47 5.90 9.61 13.67
C LEU A 47 5.82 9.30 12.16
N ILE A 48 4.64 9.35 11.59
CA ILE A 48 4.41 9.12 10.15
C ILE A 48 5.14 10.20 9.32
N SER A 49 5.10 11.46 9.75
CA SER A 49 5.84 12.54 9.08
C SER A 49 7.34 12.28 9.04
N ASN A 50 7.94 11.85 10.14
CA ASN A 50 9.37 11.52 10.20
C ASN A 50 9.73 10.33 9.29
N VAL A 51 8.89 9.30 9.27
CA VAL A 51 9.07 8.14 8.37
C VAL A 51 8.94 8.57 6.91
N THR A 52 7.96 9.42 6.60
CA THR A 52 7.75 9.97 5.26
C THR A 52 8.97 10.74 4.78
N GLU A 53 9.49 11.64 5.61
CA GLU A 53 10.71 12.41 5.29
C GLU A 53 11.92 11.51 5.04
N PHE A 54 12.06 10.45 5.83
CA PHE A 54 13.14 9.47 5.63
C PHE A 54 12.99 8.72 4.31
N VAL A 55 11.80 8.22 4.02
CA VAL A 55 11.50 7.43 2.79
C VAL A 55 11.64 8.28 1.53
N GLN A 56 11.27 9.55 1.56
CA GLN A 56 11.38 10.46 0.41
C GLN A 56 12.84 10.67 -0.09
N LYS A 57 13.83 10.31 0.70
CA LYS A 57 15.25 10.37 0.30
C LYS A 57 15.65 9.24 -0.66
N ASP A 58 14.83 8.19 -0.74
CA ASP A 58 15.06 7.05 -1.63
C ASP A 58 13.87 6.89 -2.61
N PRO A 59 14.06 7.21 -3.90
CA PRO A 59 13.00 7.13 -4.91
C PRO A 59 12.53 5.69 -5.20
N GLU A 60 13.31 4.69 -4.79
CA GLU A 60 12.97 3.26 -4.94
C GLU A 60 11.98 2.78 -3.88
N ILE A 61 11.72 3.59 -2.83
CA ILE A 61 10.82 3.24 -1.74
C ILE A 61 9.53 4.07 -1.83
N THR A 62 8.39 3.41 -1.72
CA THR A 62 7.09 4.06 -1.62
C THR A 62 6.43 3.70 -0.30
N LEU A 63 6.00 4.72 0.45
CA LEU A 63 5.25 4.57 1.69
C LEU A 63 3.76 4.72 1.44
N TYR A 64 2.99 3.72 1.84
CA TYR A 64 1.53 3.80 1.96
C TYR A 64 1.13 3.88 3.42
N VAL A 65 0.16 4.72 3.73
CA VAL A 65 -0.36 4.90 5.09
C VAL A 65 -1.86 4.65 5.10
N GLU A 66 -2.30 3.75 5.98
CA GLU A 66 -3.72 3.48 6.24
C GLU A 66 -4.06 3.85 7.69
N HIS A 67 -5.20 4.51 7.88
CA HIS A 67 -5.71 4.91 9.19
C HIS A 67 -6.94 4.09 9.55
N LEU A 68 -6.88 3.36 10.66
CA LEU A 68 -7.99 2.54 11.13
C LEU A 68 -9.07 3.34 11.86
N ASN A 69 -8.72 4.55 12.36
CA ASN A 69 -9.62 5.44 13.10
C ASN A 69 -10.31 4.78 14.31
N MET A 70 -9.63 3.86 14.99
CA MET A 70 -10.21 2.98 16.02
C MET A 70 -10.39 3.65 17.39
N LEU A 71 -9.89 4.87 17.62
CA LEU A 71 -10.08 5.57 18.89
C LEU A 71 -11.53 5.93 19.20
N LEU A 72 -12.40 5.95 18.20
CA LEU A 72 -13.77 6.38 18.34
C LEU A 72 -14.75 5.22 18.50
N VAL A 73 -14.40 4.00 18.08
CA VAL A 73 -15.26 2.83 18.15
C VAL A 73 -14.40 1.55 18.22
N GLU A 74 -14.20 1.00 19.39
CA GLU A 74 -13.72 -0.38 19.54
C GLU A 74 -14.83 -1.34 19.11
N ASN A 75 -14.88 -1.67 17.84
CA ASN A 75 -15.83 -2.61 17.29
C ASN A 75 -15.11 -3.64 16.42
N ASP A 76 -15.14 -4.89 16.84
CA ASP A 76 -14.47 -5.99 16.14
C ASP A 76 -14.92 -6.13 14.68
N SER A 77 -16.18 -5.85 14.37
CA SER A 77 -16.69 -5.92 13.00
C SER A 77 -16.08 -4.85 12.09
N ILE A 78 -15.85 -3.65 12.61
CA ILE A 78 -15.19 -2.56 11.87
C ILE A 78 -13.71 -2.89 11.64
N LEU A 79 -13.05 -3.47 12.64
CA LEU A 79 -11.67 -3.91 12.53
C LEU A 79 -11.51 -5.01 11.46
N GLU A 80 -12.41 -6.00 11.45
CA GLU A 80 -12.42 -7.08 10.45
C GLU A 80 -12.69 -6.56 9.03
N GLU A 81 -13.58 -5.61 8.87
CA GLU A 81 -13.85 -4.98 7.59
C GLU A 81 -12.64 -4.16 7.10
N SER A 82 -12.06 -3.35 7.97
CA SER A 82 -10.85 -2.57 7.68
C SER A 82 -9.68 -3.47 7.29
N LYS A 83 -9.50 -4.58 7.97
CA LYS A 83 -8.49 -5.59 7.67
C LYS A 83 -8.65 -6.14 6.25
N ARG A 84 -9.84 -6.56 5.88
CA ARG A 84 -10.12 -7.08 4.52
C ARG A 84 -9.87 -6.02 3.46
N ASN A 85 -10.35 -4.80 3.68
CA ASN A 85 -10.18 -3.70 2.74
C ASN A 85 -8.69 -3.36 2.50
N ILE A 86 -7.89 -3.33 3.56
CA ILE A 86 -6.44 -3.11 3.46
C ILE A 86 -5.78 -4.28 2.72
N PHE A 87 -6.10 -5.52 3.08
CA PHE A 87 -5.53 -6.68 2.42
C PHE A 87 -5.87 -6.69 0.92
N ASP A 88 -7.13 -6.50 0.55
CA ASP A 88 -7.56 -6.48 -0.85
C ASP A 88 -6.91 -5.36 -1.66
N LYS A 89 -6.68 -4.21 -1.03
CA LYS A 89 -6.02 -3.06 -1.65
C LYS A 89 -4.54 -3.33 -1.96
N TYR A 90 -3.84 -4.05 -1.08
CA TYR A 90 -2.38 -4.19 -1.15
C TYR A 90 -1.89 -5.61 -1.46
N LYS A 91 -2.77 -6.59 -1.63
CA LYS A 91 -2.40 -8.00 -1.84
C LYS A 91 -1.44 -8.22 -3.02
N ASP A 92 -1.61 -7.45 -4.09
CA ASP A 92 -0.80 -7.59 -5.30
C ASP A 92 0.53 -6.82 -5.22
N LEU A 93 0.70 -5.94 -4.22
CA LEU A 93 1.91 -5.15 -4.03
C LEU A 93 2.94 -5.85 -3.14
N SER A 94 2.52 -6.78 -2.28
CA SER A 94 3.38 -7.51 -1.34
C SER A 94 4.34 -6.58 -0.59
N PRO A 95 3.87 -5.84 0.44
CA PRO A 95 4.71 -4.90 1.17
C PRO A 95 5.97 -5.57 1.71
N ARG A 96 7.13 -4.95 1.51
CA ARG A 96 8.41 -5.44 2.03
C ARG A 96 8.54 -5.22 3.54
N MET A 97 7.83 -4.21 4.06
CA MET A 97 7.82 -3.86 5.47
C MET A 97 6.44 -3.41 5.89
N LEU A 98 6.02 -3.87 7.07
CA LEU A 98 4.83 -3.40 7.77
C LEU A 98 5.25 -2.55 8.97
N LEU A 99 4.74 -1.33 9.05
CA LEU A 99 4.81 -0.48 10.23
C LEU A 99 3.43 -0.48 10.90
N LEU A 100 3.34 -1.00 12.11
CA LEU A 100 2.10 -1.13 12.85
C LEU A 100 2.11 -0.17 14.04
N LEU A 101 1.25 0.84 14.01
CA LEU A 101 1.17 1.88 15.03
C LEU A 101 -0.09 1.71 15.88
N GLY A 102 0.09 1.39 17.15
CA GLY A 102 -0.96 1.23 18.13
C GLY A 102 -1.54 -0.19 18.18
N ASN A 103 -2.39 -0.44 19.19
CA ASN A 103 -2.85 -1.78 19.53
C ASN A 103 -3.71 -2.43 18.45
N SER A 104 -4.64 -1.70 17.86
CA SER A 104 -5.54 -2.25 16.82
C SER A 104 -4.75 -2.70 15.57
N ALA A 105 -3.72 -1.94 15.16
CA ALA A 105 -2.85 -2.34 14.07
C ALA A 105 -2.02 -3.60 14.42
N LEU A 106 -1.56 -3.72 15.65
CA LEU A 106 -0.82 -4.90 16.11
C LEU A 106 -1.64 -6.19 16.10
N LEU A 107 -2.96 -6.11 16.29
CA LEU A 107 -3.85 -7.27 16.19
C LEU A 107 -3.89 -7.87 14.76
N LEU A 108 -3.55 -7.09 13.75
CA LEU A 108 -3.53 -7.53 12.35
C LEU A 108 -2.21 -8.19 11.93
N ARG A 109 -1.18 -8.15 12.78
CA ARG A 109 0.19 -8.59 12.47
C ARG A 109 0.24 -10.02 11.94
N ASP A 110 -0.35 -10.96 12.66
CA ASP A 110 -0.19 -12.39 12.36
C ASP A 110 -0.89 -12.78 11.05
N GLU A 111 -1.98 -12.11 10.71
CA GLU A 111 -2.71 -12.37 9.47
C GLU A 111 -1.95 -11.82 8.26
N TYR A 112 -1.37 -10.63 8.39
CA TYR A 112 -0.57 -10.04 7.32
C TYR A 112 0.74 -10.79 7.11
N ARG A 113 1.36 -11.31 8.18
CA ARG A 113 2.52 -12.21 8.04
C ARG A 113 2.18 -13.48 7.28
N LYS A 114 1.04 -14.08 7.52
CA LYS A 114 0.58 -15.26 6.75
C LYS A 114 0.34 -14.95 5.29
N ALA A 115 -0.14 -13.75 4.99
CA ALA A 115 -0.49 -13.34 3.64
C ALA A 115 0.72 -12.94 2.79
N TRP A 116 1.68 -12.20 3.38
CA TRP A 116 2.81 -11.61 2.66
C TRP A 116 4.18 -12.20 3.04
N GLY A 117 4.22 -13.12 4.01
CA GLY A 117 5.44 -13.73 4.50
C GLY A 117 6.15 -12.92 5.60
N ASP A 118 7.26 -13.46 6.05
CA ASP A 118 8.12 -12.83 7.06
C ASP A 118 9.06 -11.79 6.44
#